data_5f63e76624ec057cae625191e4e47ee2
#
_entry.id   5f63e76624ec057cae625191e4e47ee2
#
_cell.length_a   1.000
_cell.length_b   1.000
_cell.length_c   1.000
_cell.angle_alpha   90.00
_cell.angle_beta   90.00
_cell.angle_gamma   90.00
#
_symmetry.space_group_name_H-M   'P 1'
#
loop_
_entity.id
_entity.type
_entity.pdbx_description
1 polymer ?
#
loop_
_entity_poly.entity_id
_entity_poly.type
_entity_poly.pdbx_seq_one_letter_code
_entity_poly.pdbx_strand_id
1 'polypeptide(L)'
;ILSSVEDVYNSSADAPIYTELGCSSNADKMMCFLLNERTRELCGELLRWEDLARTKTLDTRWHKFNDGVSRGIGEFNSSKHYYRPIPQSFLDGITNASGSALSKEEKDALQNPGY
;
A
#
# COMPACT_ATOMS: atom_id res chain seq x y z
N ILE A 1 19.00 -28.23 -6.01
CA ILE A 1 18.78 -27.96 -4.58
C ILE A 1 19.33 -26.56 -4.33
N LEU A 2 18.51 -25.64 -3.82
CA LEU A 2 18.96 -24.29 -3.44
C LEU A 2 19.85 -24.41 -2.20
N SER A 3 21.03 -23.79 -2.26
CA SER A 3 22.06 -23.93 -1.22
C SER A 3 21.97 -22.84 -0.14
N SER A 4 21.26 -21.76 -0.42
CA SER A 4 21.12 -20.63 0.50
C SER A 4 19.77 -19.92 0.34
N VAL A 5 19.43 -19.10 1.31
CA VAL A 5 18.26 -18.21 1.23
C VAL A 5 18.39 -17.22 0.06
N GLU A 6 19.63 -16.80 -0.26
CA GLU A 6 19.91 -15.90 -1.38
C GLU A 6 19.58 -16.54 -2.73
N ASP A 7 19.78 -17.84 -2.87
CA ASP A 7 19.44 -18.57 -4.11
C ASP A 7 17.93 -18.55 -4.36
N VAL A 8 17.11 -18.53 -3.31
CA VAL A 8 15.64 -18.52 -3.42
C VAL A 8 15.17 -17.29 -4.19
N TYR A 9 15.55 -16.09 -3.75
CA TYR A 9 15.07 -14.86 -4.38
C TYR A 9 15.84 -14.52 -5.66
N ASN A 10 17.13 -14.86 -5.78
CA ASN A 10 17.92 -14.61 -6.99
C ASN A 10 17.56 -15.55 -8.16
N SER A 11 17.11 -16.77 -7.88
CA SER A 11 16.64 -17.70 -8.91
C SER A 11 15.15 -17.55 -9.24
N SER A 12 14.44 -16.69 -8.55
CA SER A 12 13.03 -16.41 -8.82
C SER A 12 12.84 -15.81 -10.21
N ALA A 13 11.73 -16.14 -10.86
CA ALA A 13 11.29 -15.50 -12.11
C ALA A 13 11.08 -13.98 -11.97
N ASP A 14 10.93 -13.48 -10.75
CA ASP A 14 10.76 -12.07 -10.45
C ASP A 14 12.09 -11.31 -10.29
N ALA A 15 13.23 -12.01 -10.25
CA ALA A 15 14.54 -11.37 -10.05
C ALA A 15 14.83 -10.22 -11.02
N PRO A 16 14.45 -10.27 -12.31
CA PRO A 16 14.69 -9.18 -13.25
C PRO A 16 14.01 -7.86 -12.87
N ILE A 17 12.88 -7.91 -12.15
CA ILE A 17 12.12 -6.68 -11.81
C ILE A 17 12.53 -6.07 -10.46
N TYR A 18 13.41 -6.70 -9.69
CA TYR A 18 13.80 -6.18 -8.37
C TYR A 18 14.42 -4.79 -8.44
N THR A 19 15.29 -4.54 -9.42
CA THR A 19 15.91 -3.21 -9.59
C THR A 19 14.86 -2.15 -9.90
N GLU A 20 13.89 -2.44 -10.73
CA GLU A 20 12.81 -1.51 -11.07
C GLU A 20 11.87 -1.23 -9.89
N LEU A 21 11.78 -2.18 -8.95
CA LEU A 21 11.05 -2.02 -7.70
C LEU A 21 11.88 -1.35 -6.58
N GLY A 22 13.11 -0.91 -6.89
CA GLY A 22 14.02 -0.29 -5.92
C GLY A 22 14.66 -1.28 -4.94
N CYS A 23 14.58 -2.60 -5.23
CA CYS A 23 15.09 -3.65 -4.35
C CYS A 23 16.57 -3.93 -4.65
N SER A 24 17.49 -3.22 -4.01
CA SER A 24 18.94 -3.28 -4.27
C SER A 24 19.69 -4.18 -3.28
N SER A 25 19.38 -4.12 -1.99
CA SER A 25 20.02 -4.94 -0.98
C SER A 25 19.43 -6.35 -0.92
N ASN A 26 20.13 -7.30 -0.31
CA ASN A 26 19.61 -8.66 -0.10
C ASN A 26 18.31 -8.66 0.72
N ALA A 27 18.19 -7.78 1.72
CA ALA A 27 16.98 -7.63 2.50
C ALA A 27 15.81 -7.11 1.64
N ASP A 28 16.05 -6.11 0.77
CA ASP A 28 15.03 -5.58 -0.12
C ASP A 28 14.58 -6.62 -1.15
N LYS A 29 15.53 -7.37 -1.73
CA LYS A 29 15.23 -8.46 -2.69
C LYS A 29 14.37 -9.54 -2.04
N MET A 30 14.72 -9.95 -0.82
CA MET A 30 13.90 -10.90 -0.05
C MET A 30 12.51 -10.34 0.23
N MET A 31 12.40 -9.08 0.62
CA MET A 31 11.11 -8.41 0.81
C MET A 31 10.29 -8.39 -0.48
N CYS A 32 10.92 -8.05 -1.62
CA CYS A 32 10.26 -8.07 -2.92
C CYS A 32 9.77 -9.46 -3.30
N PHE A 33 10.60 -10.48 -3.09
CA PHE A 33 10.24 -11.88 -3.31
C PHE A 33 9.02 -12.27 -2.47
N LEU A 34 9.08 -12.03 -1.16
CA LEU A 34 7.97 -12.36 -0.25
C LEU A 34 6.67 -11.63 -0.61
N LEU A 35 6.74 -10.35 -0.98
CA LEU A 35 5.55 -9.60 -1.39
C LEU A 35 4.96 -10.14 -2.70
N ASN A 36 5.77 -10.64 -3.62
CA ASN A 36 5.29 -11.27 -4.85
C ASN A 36 4.66 -12.64 -4.57
N GLU A 37 5.29 -13.47 -3.72
CA GLU A 37 4.69 -14.75 -3.30
C GLU A 37 3.37 -14.54 -2.56
N ARG A 38 3.32 -13.59 -1.63
CA ARG A 38 2.05 -13.24 -0.96
C ARG A 38 0.96 -12.77 -1.93
N THR A 39 1.34 -12.15 -3.04
CA THR A 39 0.37 -11.79 -4.09
C THR A 39 -0.23 -13.01 -4.77
N ARG A 40 0.58 -14.03 -5.00
CA ARG A 40 0.13 -15.29 -5.62
C ARG A 40 -0.73 -16.12 -4.67
N GLU A 41 -0.26 -16.27 -3.44
CA GLU A 41 -0.91 -17.09 -2.41
C GLU A 41 -2.23 -16.48 -1.90
N LEU A 42 -2.25 -15.16 -1.70
CA LEU A 42 -3.38 -14.45 -1.07
C LEU A 42 -4.19 -13.64 -2.09
N CYS A 43 -4.22 -14.09 -3.34
CA CYS A 43 -4.99 -13.45 -4.40
C CYS A 43 -6.49 -13.49 -4.06
N GLY A 44 -7.11 -12.31 -3.96
CA GLY A 44 -8.53 -12.18 -3.62
C GLY A 44 -8.85 -12.08 -2.12
N GLU A 45 -7.87 -12.21 -1.23
CA GLU A 45 -8.08 -12.09 0.22
C GLU A 45 -8.02 -10.65 0.76
N LEU A 46 -7.95 -9.66 -0.12
CA LEU A 46 -7.96 -8.22 0.18
C LEU A 46 -6.82 -7.71 1.08
N LEU A 47 -5.79 -8.52 1.33
CA LEU A 47 -4.65 -8.17 2.21
C LEU A 47 -3.57 -7.36 1.51
N ARG A 48 -3.66 -7.20 0.19
CA ARG A 48 -2.60 -6.60 -0.64
C ARG A 48 -2.31 -5.15 -0.29
N TRP A 49 -3.36 -4.37 -0.03
CA TRP A 49 -3.21 -2.95 0.32
C TRP A 49 -2.41 -2.77 1.62
N GLU A 50 -2.79 -3.49 2.65
CA GLU A 50 -2.16 -3.44 3.97
C GLU A 50 -0.69 -3.83 3.91
N ASP A 51 -0.35 -4.87 3.17
CA ASP A 51 1.03 -5.30 2.97
C ASP A 51 1.87 -4.21 2.28
N LEU A 52 1.38 -3.64 1.19
CA LEU A 52 2.10 -2.63 0.43
C LEU A 52 2.18 -1.29 1.17
N ALA A 53 1.14 -0.91 1.89
CA ALA A 53 1.15 0.29 2.71
C ALA A 53 2.13 0.16 3.89
N ARG A 54 2.08 -0.95 4.61
CA ARG A 54 2.97 -1.24 5.74
C ARG A 54 4.44 -1.29 5.35
N THR A 55 4.75 -1.86 4.19
CA THR A 55 6.13 -1.95 3.68
C THR A 55 6.57 -0.71 2.90
N LYS A 56 5.68 0.30 2.77
CA LYS A 56 5.91 1.54 1.99
C LYS A 56 6.29 1.28 0.53
N THR A 57 5.84 0.18 -0.05
CA THR A 57 6.11 -0.19 -1.44
C THR A 57 4.91 0.04 -2.37
N LEU A 58 3.80 0.56 -1.82
CA LEU A 58 2.56 0.77 -2.58
C LEU A 58 2.77 1.68 -3.78
N ASP A 59 3.42 2.83 -3.59
CA ASP A 59 3.69 3.82 -4.64
C ASP A 59 4.51 3.21 -5.79
N THR A 60 5.68 2.67 -5.48
CA THR A 60 6.59 2.07 -6.47
C THR A 60 5.93 0.94 -7.25
N ARG A 61 5.18 0.07 -6.55
CA ARG A 61 4.50 -1.06 -7.18
C ARG A 61 3.28 -0.64 -7.99
N TRP A 62 2.57 0.40 -7.53
CA TRP A 62 1.44 0.94 -8.28
C TRP A 62 1.92 1.49 -9.64
N HIS A 63 2.96 2.33 -9.65
CA HIS A 63 3.54 2.86 -10.88
C HIS A 63 4.11 1.75 -11.78
N LYS A 64 4.80 0.77 -11.22
CA LYS A 64 5.36 -0.33 -12.02
C LYS A 64 4.29 -1.17 -12.74
N PHE A 65 3.17 -1.45 -12.07
CA PHE A 65 2.19 -2.42 -12.58
C PHE A 65 0.89 -1.80 -13.12
N ASN A 66 0.64 -0.52 -12.85
CA ASN A 66 -0.60 0.15 -13.25
C ASN A 66 -0.39 1.42 -14.07
N ASP A 67 0.85 1.87 -14.28
CA ASP A 67 1.14 3.02 -15.12
C ASP A 67 0.63 2.78 -16.54
N GLY A 68 -0.11 3.77 -17.08
CA GLY A 68 -0.71 3.69 -18.41
C GLY A 68 -2.00 2.85 -18.49
N VAL A 69 -2.46 2.27 -17.39
CA VAL A 69 -3.74 1.55 -17.36
C VAL A 69 -4.87 2.56 -17.10
N SER A 70 -5.47 3.05 -18.17
CA SER A 70 -6.68 3.89 -18.12
C SER A 70 -7.88 3.05 -17.64
N ARG A 71 -8.10 3.01 -16.33
CA ARG A 71 -9.28 2.37 -15.71
C ARG A 71 -10.20 3.37 -15.01
N GLY A 72 -10.13 4.67 -15.37
CA GLY A 72 -10.89 5.71 -14.68
C GLY A 72 -10.43 5.97 -13.24
N ILE A 73 -9.34 5.36 -12.82
CA ILE A 73 -8.70 5.60 -11.52
C ILE A 73 -7.66 6.69 -11.77
N GLY A 74 -7.83 7.85 -11.13
CA GLY A 74 -6.86 8.94 -11.20
C GLY A 74 -5.45 8.51 -10.78
N GLU A 75 -4.48 9.37 -11.03
CA GLU A 75 -3.07 9.12 -10.65
C GLU A 75 -2.95 8.78 -9.17
N PHE A 76 -2.05 7.84 -8.87
CA PHE A 76 -1.73 7.52 -7.48
C PHE A 76 -1.03 8.72 -6.83
N ASN A 77 -1.54 9.12 -5.68
CA ASN A 77 -0.96 10.17 -4.86
C ASN A 77 -0.56 9.58 -3.50
N SER A 78 0.73 9.46 -3.26
CA SER A 78 1.28 8.85 -2.04
C SER A 78 0.89 9.59 -0.76
N SER A 79 0.71 10.91 -0.80
CA SER A 79 0.31 11.69 0.38
C SER A 79 -1.14 11.43 0.79
N LYS A 80 -1.97 10.96 -0.14
CA LYS A 80 -3.39 10.66 0.07
C LYS A 80 -3.64 9.15 0.17
N HIS A 81 -3.19 8.38 -0.82
CA HIS A 81 -3.65 7.02 -1.05
C HIS A 81 -2.99 5.97 -0.14
N TYR A 82 -2.00 6.33 0.69
CA TYR A 82 -1.54 5.46 1.78
C TYR A 82 -2.56 5.35 2.91
N TYR A 83 -3.49 6.28 2.99
CA TYR A 83 -4.54 6.30 4.00
C TYR A 83 -5.90 6.05 3.35
N ARG A 84 -6.82 5.52 4.13
CA ARG A 84 -8.23 5.43 3.72
C ARG A 84 -9.00 6.59 4.34
N PRO A 85 -10.03 7.10 3.67
CA PRO A 85 -10.88 8.13 4.28
C PRO A 85 -11.55 7.54 5.54
N ILE A 86 -11.63 8.37 6.57
CA ILE A 86 -12.44 8.04 7.73
C ILE A 86 -13.92 8.15 7.31
N PRO A 87 -14.73 7.11 7.51
CA PRO A 87 -16.14 7.13 7.10
C PRO A 87 -16.88 8.32 7.71
N GLN A 88 -17.67 9.04 6.91
CA GLN A 88 -18.43 10.19 7.36
C GLN A 88 -19.38 9.83 8.52
N SER A 89 -19.98 8.65 8.48
CA SER A 89 -20.85 8.16 9.55
C SER A 89 -20.14 8.04 10.90
N PHE A 90 -18.82 7.73 10.89
CA PHE A 90 -18.02 7.73 12.11
C PHE A 90 -17.78 9.15 12.61
N LEU A 91 -17.40 10.08 11.72
CA LEU A 91 -17.20 11.49 12.08
C LEU A 91 -18.48 12.16 12.57
N ASP A 92 -19.64 11.78 12.04
CA ASP A 92 -20.93 12.28 12.46
C ASP A 92 -21.37 11.77 13.83
N GLY A 93 -20.84 10.61 14.25
CA GLY A 93 -21.09 10.03 15.57
C GLY A 93 -20.20 10.57 16.69
N ILE A 94 -19.13 11.34 16.35
CA ILE A 94 -18.22 11.89 17.36
C ILE A 94 -18.83 13.19 17.94
N THR A 95 -18.75 13.31 19.26
CA THR A 95 -19.11 14.54 19.96
C THR A 95 -17.87 15.20 20.56
N ASN A 96 -17.92 16.52 20.71
CA ASN A 96 -16.90 17.29 21.42
C ASN A 96 -17.01 17.09 22.94
N ALA A 97 -16.11 17.71 23.70
CA ALA A 97 -16.08 17.60 25.17
C ALA A 97 -17.36 18.12 25.86
N SER A 98 -18.15 18.95 25.17
CA SER A 98 -19.45 19.44 25.66
C SER A 98 -20.62 18.53 25.28
N GLY A 99 -20.38 17.42 24.59
CA GLY A 99 -21.42 16.48 24.14
C GLY A 99 -22.15 16.90 22.87
N SER A 100 -21.71 17.97 22.20
CA SER A 100 -22.29 18.47 20.95
C SER A 100 -21.61 17.83 19.74
N ALA A 101 -22.34 17.68 18.63
CA ALA A 101 -21.76 17.20 17.38
C ALA A 101 -20.62 18.12 16.92
N LEU A 102 -19.60 17.53 16.29
CA LEU A 102 -18.47 18.28 15.74
C LEU A 102 -18.93 19.21 14.59
N SER A 103 -18.33 20.39 14.52
CA SER A 103 -18.45 21.27 13.36
C SER A 103 -17.82 20.66 12.11
N LYS A 104 -18.06 21.25 10.95
CA LYS A 104 -17.45 20.79 9.70
C LYS A 104 -15.91 20.90 9.77
N GLU A 105 -15.40 22.01 10.27
CA GLU A 105 -13.96 22.27 10.39
C GLU A 105 -13.28 21.26 11.32
N GLU A 106 -13.93 20.90 12.42
CA GLU A 106 -13.42 19.87 13.35
C GLU A 106 -13.41 18.49 12.71
N LYS A 107 -14.43 18.13 11.92
CA LYS A 107 -14.48 16.86 11.16
C LYS A 107 -13.41 16.82 10.07
N ASP A 108 -13.23 17.90 9.32
CA ASP A 108 -12.20 18.01 8.28
C ASP A 108 -10.78 17.90 8.88
N ALA A 109 -10.57 18.43 10.08
CA ALA A 109 -9.30 18.31 10.81
C ALA A 109 -8.99 16.89 11.30
N LEU A 110 -10.03 16.07 11.52
CA LEU A 110 -9.89 14.67 11.92
C LEU A 110 -9.71 13.74 10.71
N GLN A 111 -10.06 14.19 9.52
CA GLN A 111 -9.99 13.38 8.30
C GLN A 111 -8.52 13.13 7.89
N ASN A 112 -8.27 11.99 7.26
CA ASN A 112 -6.96 11.70 6.70
C ASN A 112 -6.62 12.67 5.55
N PRO A 113 -5.32 12.98 5.34
CA PRO A 113 -4.90 13.96 4.34
C PRO A 113 -5.46 13.70 2.94
N GLY A 114 -6.01 14.75 2.33
CA GLY A 114 -6.49 14.73 0.95
C GLY A 114 -7.93 14.22 0.74
N TYR A 115 -8.66 13.95 1.81
CA TYR A 115 -10.08 13.54 1.76
C TYR A 115 -11.01 14.61 2.30
#